data_b9a8fbfa74f80b6400f3b8b6d1b7254b
#
_entry.id   b9a8fbfa74f80b6400f3b8b6d1b7254b
#
_cell.length_a   1.000
_cell.length_b   1.000
_cell.length_c   1.000
_cell.angle_alpha   90.00
_cell.angle_beta   90.00
_cell.angle_gamma   90.00
#
_symmetry.space_group_name_H-M   'P 1'
#
loop_
_entity.id
_entity.type
_entity.pdbx_description
1 polymer ?
#
loop_
_entity_poly.entity_id
_entity_poly.type
_entity_poly.pdbx_seq_one_letter_code
_entity_poly.pdbx_strand_id
1 'polypeptide(L)'
;MATSREMTAGRALPLIFNFTMPLLMGNLLQQTYSLVDAAIVGKFLGINALASVGASTSVVFLILGFCNGCCGGFGIPVAQKFGARDYSTMRRYISVSLQLAAVMSVVIVVVTSILCGDILLMMRTPDIIFQNAYYYLLITFIGVPCTFFYNLLSSIIRALGDSKTPFWFLLFSAALNILLDLFCILVLDWGVAGAAIATVFSQGVSAVLCYGYMMRRFDILRGTPDERKFNGALARRLMYIGVPMGLQFSITAIGSIMLQSANNALGTACVAAFTAAMRIKMFFMCPLESLGIAMATYTGQNYGAGKPERIWMGVKVSALMMIIYWAFTFCVLMLGARTFALLFVEASELEILKDTELFLHISVSFFPVLGLLCILRYTIQGAGYTNLAMLSGVSEMIARVLVSLYAVPAFGYLAVCFGDPTAWIAAVLFLVPAFIFVYRRLLRMRREQRV
;
A
#
# COMPACT_ATOMS: atom_id res chain seq x y z
N MET A 1 9.86 28.42 -3.85
CA MET A 1 10.76 27.41 -3.31
C MET A 1 9.92 26.33 -2.64
N ALA A 2 9.88 25.09 -3.18
CA ALA A 2 9.35 23.95 -2.45
C ALA A 2 10.38 23.61 -1.39
N THR A 3 10.11 24.00 -0.19
CA THR A 3 10.96 23.70 0.95
C THR A 3 10.77 22.23 1.29
N SER A 4 11.83 21.41 1.13
CA SER A 4 11.92 20.13 1.81
C SER A 4 11.52 20.37 3.28
N ARG A 5 10.42 19.74 3.73
CA ARG A 5 9.95 19.97 5.10
C ARG A 5 10.65 19.01 6.03
N GLU A 6 11.63 19.53 6.76
CA GLU A 6 12.23 18.78 7.86
C GLU A 6 11.17 18.48 8.92
N MET A 7 10.92 17.21 9.18
CA MET A 7 10.04 16.77 10.27
C MET A 7 10.76 16.64 11.61
N THR A 8 12.02 17.07 11.65
CA THR A 8 12.92 16.99 12.82
C THR A 8 12.80 18.17 13.77
N ALA A 9 12.01 19.20 13.43
CA ALA A 9 11.77 20.40 14.21
C ALA A 9 10.28 20.78 14.23
N GLY A 10 9.84 21.59 15.20
CA GLY A 10 8.45 22.02 15.34
C GLY A 10 7.54 21.01 16.08
N ARG A 11 6.25 21.33 16.20
CA ARG A 11 5.26 20.50 16.87
C ARG A 11 4.91 19.27 16.02
N ALA A 12 4.87 18.07 16.62
CA ALA A 12 4.63 16.82 15.91
C ALA A 12 3.23 16.76 15.25
N LEU A 13 2.18 17.24 15.93
CA LEU A 13 0.81 17.18 15.44
C LEU A 13 0.63 17.84 14.06
N PRO A 14 0.94 19.14 13.86
CA PRO A 14 0.75 19.77 12.57
C PRO A 14 1.67 19.19 11.48
N LEU A 15 2.85 18.69 11.84
CA LEU A 15 3.76 18.06 10.87
C LEU A 15 3.17 16.75 10.34
N ILE A 16 2.73 15.86 11.24
CA ILE A 16 2.16 14.57 10.87
C ILE A 16 0.82 14.78 10.15
N PHE A 17 -0.06 15.64 10.66
CA PHE A 17 -1.37 15.91 10.07
C PHE A 17 -1.24 16.47 8.65
N ASN A 18 -0.45 17.54 8.46
CA ASN A 18 -0.27 18.18 7.15
C ASN A 18 0.40 17.26 6.12
N PHE A 19 1.21 16.29 6.60
CA PHE A 19 1.82 15.29 5.73
C PHE A 19 0.84 14.15 5.40
N THR A 20 0.00 13.77 6.34
CA THR A 20 -1.01 12.69 6.17
C THR A 20 -2.12 13.10 5.20
N MET A 21 -2.58 14.37 5.21
CA MET A 21 -3.72 14.80 4.38
C MET A 21 -3.52 14.58 2.87
N PRO A 22 -2.40 14.97 2.23
CA PRO A 22 -2.20 14.66 0.82
C PRO A 22 -2.07 13.17 0.53
N LEU A 23 -1.50 12.38 1.46
CA LEU A 23 -1.44 10.92 1.34
C LEU A 23 -2.83 10.29 1.37
N LEU A 24 -3.68 10.75 2.30
CA LEU A 24 -5.06 10.33 2.39
C LEU A 24 -5.83 10.63 1.10
N MET A 25 -5.71 11.86 0.60
CA MET A 25 -6.36 12.25 -0.66
C MET A 25 -5.85 11.40 -1.83
N GLY A 26 -4.56 11.06 -1.85
CA GLY A 26 -3.98 10.15 -2.84
C GLY A 26 -4.54 8.74 -2.75
N ASN A 27 -4.63 8.17 -1.55
CA ASN A 27 -5.18 6.83 -1.35
C ASN A 27 -6.68 6.76 -1.71
N LEU A 28 -7.46 7.77 -1.33
CA LEU A 28 -8.87 7.86 -1.71
C LEU A 28 -9.06 8.00 -3.23
N LEU A 29 -8.23 8.84 -3.86
CA LEU A 29 -8.22 8.99 -5.31
C LEU A 29 -7.90 7.66 -6.01
N GLN A 30 -6.93 6.90 -5.48
CA GLN A 30 -6.55 5.60 -6.03
C GLN A 30 -7.68 4.57 -5.92
N GLN A 31 -8.42 4.55 -4.79
CA GLN A 31 -9.60 3.69 -4.64
C GLN A 31 -10.70 4.08 -5.63
N THR A 32 -10.99 5.39 -5.73
CA THR A 32 -12.01 5.91 -6.66
C THR A 32 -11.66 5.61 -8.12
N TYR A 33 -10.41 5.86 -8.49
CA TYR A 33 -9.89 5.59 -9.83
C TYR A 33 -10.04 4.11 -10.20
N SER A 34 -9.68 3.18 -9.29
CA SER A 34 -9.84 1.74 -9.54
C SER A 34 -11.31 1.32 -9.77
N LEU A 35 -12.25 2.00 -9.11
CA LEU A 35 -13.68 1.77 -9.34
C LEU A 35 -14.13 2.30 -10.71
N VAL A 36 -13.64 3.47 -11.11
CA VAL A 36 -13.96 4.08 -12.41
C VAL A 36 -13.40 3.21 -13.56
N ASP A 37 -12.16 2.75 -13.45
CA ASP A 37 -11.53 1.86 -14.43
C ASP A 37 -12.35 0.56 -14.61
N ALA A 38 -12.71 -0.11 -13.51
CA ALA A 38 -13.56 -1.29 -13.55
C ALA A 38 -14.94 -0.99 -14.16
N ALA A 39 -15.52 0.17 -13.88
CA ALA A 39 -16.80 0.58 -14.44
C ALA A 39 -16.72 0.84 -15.96
N ILE A 40 -15.63 1.45 -16.44
CA ILE A 40 -15.38 1.66 -17.87
C ILE A 40 -15.27 0.31 -18.58
N VAL A 41 -14.43 -0.60 -18.07
CA VAL A 41 -14.26 -1.95 -18.65
C VAL A 41 -15.61 -2.69 -18.67
N GLY A 42 -16.34 -2.72 -17.54
CA GLY A 42 -17.62 -3.43 -17.46
C GLY A 42 -18.69 -2.86 -18.36
N LYS A 43 -18.79 -1.54 -18.48
CA LYS A 43 -19.82 -0.86 -19.29
C LYS A 43 -19.58 -0.98 -20.79
N PHE A 44 -18.34 -0.85 -21.23
CA PHE A 44 -18.02 -0.77 -22.67
C PHE A 44 -17.55 -2.09 -23.28
N LEU A 45 -16.93 -2.96 -22.48
CA LEU A 45 -16.42 -4.26 -22.93
C LEU A 45 -17.25 -5.47 -22.45
N GLY A 46 -18.17 -5.23 -21.51
CA GLY A 46 -19.09 -6.25 -21.01
C GLY A 46 -18.53 -7.11 -19.86
N ILE A 47 -19.37 -8.06 -19.41
CA ILE A 47 -19.14 -8.85 -18.19
C ILE A 47 -17.91 -9.76 -18.29
N ASN A 48 -17.65 -10.36 -19.46
CA ASN A 48 -16.51 -11.26 -19.66
C ASN A 48 -15.17 -10.51 -19.57
N ALA A 49 -15.13 -9.28 -20.09
CA ALA A 49 -13.94 -8.42 -19.97
C ALA A 49 -13.70 -7.99 -18.51
N LEU A 50 -14.75 -7.61 -17.80
CA LEU A 50 -14.66 -7.30 -16.38
C LEU A 50 -14.22 -8.52 -15.55
N ALA A 51 -14.73 -9.71 -15.87
CA ALA A 51 -14.35 -10.96 -15.23
C ALA A 51 -12.87 -11.30 -15.47
N SER A 52 -12.34 -11.04 -16.69
CA SER A 52 -10.92 -11.27 -17.00
C SER A 52 -9.98 -10.35 -16.21
N VAL A 53 -10.33 -9.06 -16.06
CA VAL A 53 -9.60 -8.11 -15.21
C VAL A 53 -9.70 -8.52 -13.75
N GLY A 54 -10.91 -8.90 -13.29
CA GLY A 54 -11.15 -9.36 -11.92
C GLY A 54 -10.34 -10.61 -11.56
N ALA A 55 -10.29 -11.62 -12.43
CA ALA A 55 -9.47 -12.81 -12.24
C ALA A 55 -7.98 -12.48 -12.10
N SER A 56 -7.50 -11.46 -12.81
CA SER A 56 -6.10 -11.02 -12.78
C SER A 56 -5.73 -10.22 -11.53
N THR A 57 -6.70 -9.63 -10.83
CA THR A 57 -6.48 -8.65 -9.75
C THR A 57 -5.63 -9.18 -8.61
N SER A 58 -5.82 -10.44 -8.20
CA SER A 58 -5.07 -11.03 -7.08
C SER A 58 -3.58 -11.16 -7.38
N VAL A 59 -3.23 -11.56 -8.61
CA VAL A 59 -1.84 -11.70 -9.04
C VAL A 59 -1.18 -10.32 -9.22
N VAL A 60 -1.91 -9.40 -9.84
CA VAL A 60 -1.45 -8.01 -9.98
C VAL A 60 -1.17 -7.40 -8.60
N PHE A 61 -2.08 -7.59 -7.62
CA PHE A 61 -1.89 -7.10 -6.26
C PHE A 61 -0.67 -7.74 -5.57
N LEU A 62 -0.44 -9.05 -5.76
CA LEU A 62 0.72 -9.74 -5.20
C LEU A 62 2.02 -9.13 -5.72
N ILE A 63 2.15 -8.93 -7.03
CA ILE A 63 3.39 -8.47 -7.68
C ILE A 63 3.59 -6.97 -7.49
N LEU A 64 2.56 -6.15 -7.78
CA LEU A 64 2.66 -4.71 -7.59
C LEU A 64 2.71 -4.31 -6.12
N GLY A 65 2.06 -5.07 -5.22
CA GLY A 65 2.18 -4.91 -3.78
C GLY A 65 3.61 -5.14 -3.30
N PHE A 66 4.27 -6.20 -3.79
CA PHE A 66 5.69 -6.44 -3.53
C PHE A 66 6.55 -5.27 -4.01
N CYS A 67 6.36 -4.81 -5.25
CA CYS A 67 7.10 -3.66 -5.80
C CYS A 67 6.89 -2.40 -4.96
N ASN A 68 5.64 -2.10 -4.58
CA ASN A 68 5.30 -0.94 -3.77
C ASN A 68 5.92 -1.00 -2.37
N GLY A 69 5.92 -2.16 -1.74
CA GLY A 69 6.61 -2.41 -0.48
C GLY A 69 8.12 -2.18 -0.58
N CYS A 70 8.77 -2.69 -1.63
CA CYS A 70 10.18 -2.45 -1.90
C CYS A 70 10.48 -0.95 -2.08
N CYS A 71 9.65 -0.23 -2.85
CA CYS A 71 9.78 1.23 -3.03
C CYS A 71 9.68 1.99 -1.71
N GLY A 72 8.72 1.61 -0.86
CA GLY A 72 8.60 2.17 0.50
C GLY A 72 9.86 1.94 1.32
N GLY A 73 10.38 0.71 1.28
CA GLY A 73 11.61 0.33 1.96
C GLY A 73 12.86 1.07 1.48
N PHE A 74 12.98 1.31 0.17
CA PHE A 74 14.09 2.09 -0.39
C PHE A 74 14.04 3.58 0.03
N GLY A 75 12.84 4.10 0.30
CA GLY A 75 12.68 5.45 0.84
C GLY A 75 13.17 5.62 2.28
N ILE A 76 13.25 4.56 3.08
CA ILE A 76 13.63 4.65 4.50
C ILE A 76 15.06 5.14 4.70
N PRO A 77 16.12 4.55 4.09
CA PRO A 77 17.48 5.08 4.22
C PRO A 77 17.63 6.52 3.69
N VAL A 78 16.84 6.87 2.65
CA VAL A 78 16.80 8.24 2.12
C VAL A 78 16.27 9.20 3.20
N ALA A 79 15.15 8.87 3.85
CA ALA A 79 14.57 9.68 4.93
C ALA A 79 15.51 9.78 6.13
N GLN A 80 16.19 8.70 6.50
CA GLN A 80 17.17 8.66 7.59
C GLN A 80 18.36 9.58 7.30
N LYS A 81 18.91 9.51 6.09
CA LYS A 81 20.06 10.35 5.70
C LYS A 81 19.68 11.81 5.49
N PHE A 82 18.46 12.07 5.02
CA PHE A 82 17.91 13.42 4.97
C PHE A 82 17.78 14.03 6.38
N GLY A 83 17.24 13.28 7.35
CA GLY A 83 17.12 13.70 8.73
C GLY A 83 18.48 13.90 9.42
N ALA A 84 19.49 13.14 9.06
CA ALA A 84 20.88 13.28 9.51
C ALA A 84 21.63 14.44 8.82
N ARG A 85 21.04 15.09 7.82
CA ARG A 85 21.67 16.11 6.95
C ARG A 85 22.88 15.58 6.17
N ASP A 86 23.02 14.26 6.02
CA ASP A 86 24.05 13.59 5.22
C ASP A 86 23.57 13.47 3.76
N TYR A 87 23.56 14.61 3.06
CA TYR A 87 23.03 14.70 1.70
C TYR A 87 23.87 13.91 0.67
N SER A 88 25.18 13.76 0.89
CA SER A 88 26.02 12.97 -0.01
C SER A 88 25.65 11.48 0.01
N THR A 89 25.56 10.88 1.19
CA THR A 89 25.12 9.48 1.30
C THR A 89 23.66 9.31 0.89
N MET A 90 22.80 10.30 1.15
CA MET A 90 21.41 10.30 0.68
C MET A 90 21.33 10.20 -0.84
N ARG A 91 22.09 11.02 -1.59
CA ARG A 91 22.13 10.96 -3.06
C ARG A 91 22.65 9.63 -3.58
N ARG A 92 23.65 9.04 -2.91
CA ARG A 92 24.11 7.69 -3.24
C ARG A 92 23.01 6.64 -3.04
N TYR A 93 22.24 6.69 -1.94
CA TYR A 93 21.10 5.80 -1.75
C TYR A 93 20.04 5.96 -2.85
N ILE A 94 19.72 7.19 -3.24
CA ILE A 94 18.78 7.48 -4.33
C ILE A 94 19.29 6.87 -5.65
N SER A 95 20.54 7.11 -6.02
CA SER A 95 21.13 6.58 -7.24
C SER A 95 21.12 5.04 -7.26
N VAL A 96 21.55 4.40 -6.17
CA VAL A 96 21.57 2.93 -6.07
C VAL A 96 20.14 2.37 -6.06
N SER A 97 19.17 3.05 -5.44
CA SER A 97 17.77 2.60 -5.45
C SER A 97 17.16 2.63 -6.85
N LEU A 98 17.47 3.63 -7.68
CA LEU A 98 17.04 3.68 -9.08
C LEU A 98 17.69 2.55 -9.91
N GLN A 99 18.96 2.26 -9.69
CA GLN A 99 19.67 1.16 -10.36
C GLN A 99 19.09 -0.20 -9.95
N LEU A 100 18.85 -0.41 -8.65
CA LEU A 100 18.18 -1.63 -8.17
C LEU A 100 16.76 -1.78 -8.71
N ALA A 101 15.99 -0.70 -8.77
CA ALA A 101 14.65 -0.71 -9.35
C ALA A 101 14.67 -1.13 -10.82
N ALA A 102 15.65 -0.65 -11.59
CA ALA A 102 15.83 -1.07 -12.99
C ALA A 102 16.11 -2.58 -13.09
N VAL A 103 17.06 -3.09 -12.31
CA VAL A 103 17.40 -4.53 -12.32
C VAL A 103 16.22 -5.38 -11.84
N MET A 104 15.61 -5.01 -10.71
CA MET A 104 14.49 -5.76 -10.15
C MET A 104 13.28 -5.76 -11.07
N SER A 105 12.96 -4.62 -11.70
CA SER A 105 11.83 -4.56 -12.63
C SER A 105 12.06 -5.45 -13.86
N VAL A 106 13.28 -5.48 -14.41
CA VAL A 106 13.61 -6.38 -15.52
C VAL A 106 13.46 -7.85 -15.11
N VAL A 107 13.99 -8.23 -13.94
CA VAL A 107 13.86 -9.61 -13.43
C VAL A 107 12.38 -9.98 -13.24
N ILE A 108 11.59 -9.09 -12.64
CA ILE A 108 10.15 -9.33 -12.43
C ILE A 108 9.45 -9.47 -13.79
N VAL A 109 9.69 -8.57 -14.74
CA VAL A 109 9.08 -8.64 -16.08
C VAL A 109 9.40 -9.98 -16.75
N VAL A 110 10.67 -10.39 -16.77
CA VAL A 110 11.08 -11.64 -17.41
C VAL A 110 10.40 -12.84 -16.76
N VAL A 111 10.49 -12.95 -15.43
CA VAL A 111 9.91 -14.09 -14.70
C VAL A 111 8.39 -14.14 -14.85
N THR A 112 7.70 -13.02 -14.65
CA THR A 112 6.24 -12.99 -14.68
C THR A 112 5.69 -13.13 -16.09
N SER A 113 6.38 -12.62 -17.12
CA SER A 113 5.96 -12.78 -18.51
C SER A 113 6.10 -14.22 -18.98
N ILE A 114 7.18 -14.92 -18.61
CA ILE A 114 7.38 -16.34 -18.93
C ILE A 114 6.31 -17.19 -18.23
N LEU A 115 6.02 -16.92 -16.96
CA LEU A 115 5.08 -17.70 -16.16
C LEU A 115 3.62 -17.24 -16.31
N CYS A 116 3.31 -16.22 -17.13
CA CYS A 116 1.98 -15.64 -17.23
C CYS A 116 0.88 -16.66 -17.54
N GLY A 117 1.12 -17.53 -18.50
CA GLY A 117 0.19 -18.61 -18.88
C GLY A 117 0.01 -19.62 -17.74
N ASP A 118 1.11 -20.07 -17.14
CA ASP A 118 1.10 -21.07 -16.06
C ASP A 118 0.39 -20.52 -14.81
N ILE A 119 0.56 -19.24 -14.50
CA ILE A 119 -0.16 -18.58 -13.41
C ILE A 119 -1.67 -18.64 -13.62
N LEU A 120 -2.16 -18.31 -14.83
CA LEU A 120 -3.58 -18.33 -15.13
C LEU A 120 -4.16 -19.77 -15.12
N LEU A 121 -3.40 -20.75 -15.59
CA LEU A 121 -3.76 -22.17 -15.51
C LEU A 121 -3.84 -22.65 -14.06
N MET A 122 -2.88 -22.27 -13.23
CA MET A 122 -2.87 -22.60 -11.81
C MET A 122 -4.06 -21.96 -11.06
N MET A 123 -4.50 -20.77 -11.50
CA MET A 123 -5.69 -20.10 -10.99
C MET A 123 -7.00 -20.70 -11.51
N ARG A 124 -6.95 -21.72 -12.40
CA ARG A 124 -8.11 -22.32 -13.05
C ARG A 124 -9.01 -21.30 -13.74
N THR A 125 -8.38 -20.35 -14.44
CA THR A 125 -9.10 -19.31 -15.18
C THR A 125 -9.94 -19.96 -16.29
N PRO A 126 -11.26 -19.67 -16.40
CA PRO A 126 -12.12 -20.24 -17.43
C PRO A 126 -11.64 -19.88 -18.85
N ASP A 127 -11.76 -20.81 -19.79
CA ASP A 127 -11.30 -20.66 -21.18
C ASP A 127 -11.90 -19.43 -21.88
N ILE A 128 -13.15 -19.10 -21.57
CA ILE A 128 -13.89 -17.97 -22.17
C ILE A 128 -13.20 -16.63 -21.89
N ILE A 129 -12.56 -16.48 -20.71
CA ILE A 129 -11.91 -15.23 -20.30
C ILE A 129 -10.38 -15.34 -20.34
N PHE A 130 -9.82 -16.51 -20.58
CA PHE A 130 -8.39 -16.79 -20.47
C PHE A 130 -7.55 -15.87 -21.36
N GLN A 131 -7.92 -15.71 -22.63
CA GLN A 131 -7.15 -14.92 -23.59
C GLN A 131 -7.11 -13.43 -23.20
N ASN A 132 -8.24 -12.87 -22.76
CA ASN A 132 -8.32 -11.49 -22.30
C ASN A 132 -7.53 -11.28 -21.00
N ALA A 133 -7.62 -12.22 -20.06
CA ALA A 133 -6.85 -12.19 -18.83
C ALA A 133 -5.33 -12.29 -19.10
N TYR A 134 -4.94 -13.13 -20.05
CA TYR A 134 -3.54 -13.29 -20.48
C TYR A 134 -2.96 -11.98 -21.03
N TYR A 135 -3.64 -11.34 -21.98
CA TYR A 135 -3.16 -10.06 -22.53
C TYR A 135 -3.12 -8.96 -21.47
N TYR A 136 -4.15 -8.87 -20.63
CA TYR A 136 -4.18 -7.89 -19.55
C TYR A 136 -3.02 -8.06 -18.58
N LEU A 137 -2.77 -9.29 -18.12
CA LEU A 137 -1.67 -9.61 -17.21
C LEU A 137 -0.31 -9.38 -17.87
N LEU A 138 -0.11 -9.87 -19.10
CA LEU A 138 1.16 -9.74 -19.80
C LEU A 138 1.54 -8.27 -19.99
N ILE A 139 0.59 -7.43 -20.42
CA ILE A 139 0.82 -5.99 -20.60
C ILE A 139 1.11 -5.33 -19.26
N THR A 140 0.36 -5.69 -18.21
CA THR A 140 0.59 -5.18 -16.85
C THR A 140 1.99 -5.56 -16.35
N PHE A 141 2.45 -6.79 -16.61
CA PHE A 141 3.78 -7.25 -16.23
C PHE A 141 4.89 -6.52 -16.99
N ILE A 142 4.74 -6.36 -18.31
CA ILE A 142 5.67 -5.56 -19.12
C ILE A 142 5.71 -4.11 -18.61
N GLY A 143 4.59 -3.61 -18.07
CA GLY A 143 4.47 -2.27 -17.49
C GLY A 143 5.04 -2.11 -16.08
N VAL A 144 5.46 -3.20 -15.41
CA VAL A 144 6.04 -3.13 -14.05
C VAL A 144 7.13 -2.07 -13.90
N PRO A 145 8.07 -1.88 -14.84
CA PRO A 145 9.07 -0.82 -14.72
C PRO A 145 8.46 0.57 -14.53
N CYS A 146 7.43 0.92 -15.31
CA CYS A 146 6.77 2.22 -15.22
C CYS A 146 6.17 2.44 -13.82
N THR A 147 5.43 1.46 -13.32
CA THR A 147 4.81 1.50 -11.99
C THR A 147 5.86 1.51 -10.88
N PHE A 148 6.91 0.69 -11.00
CA PHE A 148 7.99 0.61 -10.02
C PHE A 148 8.73 1.94 -9.89
N PHE A 149 9.13 2.54 -11.04
CA PHE A 149 9.83 3.84 -11.03
C PHE A 149 8.94 4.96 -10.51
N TYR A 150 7.66 5.02 -10.89
CA TYR A 150 6.73 6.01 -10.35
C TYR A 150 6.61 5.90 -8.81
N ASN A 151 6.40 4.70 -8.30
CA ASN A 151 6.27 4.46 -6.85
C ASN A 151 7.57 4.75 -6.10
N LEU A 152 8.73 4.41 -6.67
CA LEU A 152 10.02 4.72 -6.08
C LEU A 152 10.26 6.24 -6.00
N LEU A 153 10.05 6.96 -7.09
CA LEU A 153 10.21 8.42 -7.12
C LEU A 153 9.25 9.11 -6.13
N SER A 154 8.00 8.66 -6.08
CA SER A 154 7.03 9.12 -5.09
C SER A 154 7.50 8.84 -3.66
N SER A 155 8.09 7.67 -3.39
CA SER A 155 8.64 7.32 -2.08
C SER A 155 9.85 8.19 -1.70
N ILE A 156 10.73 8.48 -2.66
CA ILE A 156 11.88 9.38 -2.46
C ILE A 156 11.41 10.79 -2.13
N ILE A 157 10.45 11.34 -2.88
CA ILE A 157 9.91 12.69 -2.63
C ILE A 157 9.25 12.76 -1.24
N ARG A 158 8.48 11.72 -0.86
CA ARG A 158 7.93 11.60 0.50
C ARG A 158 9.03 11.56 1.57
N ALA A 159 10.12 10.84 1.33
CA ALA A 159 11.25 10.76 2.25
C ALA A 159 11.90 12.13 2.50
N LEU A 160 11.85 13.04 1.52
CA LEU A 160 12.29 14.45 1.65
C LEU A 160 11.25 15.36 2.33
N GLY A 161 10.14 14.82 2.80
CA GLY A 161 9.10 15.54 3.53
C GLY A 161 8.03 16.20 2.65
N ASP A 162 7.95 15.87 1.35
CA ASP A 162 6.92 16.37 0.45
C ASP A 162 5.93 15.26 0.11
N SER A 163 4.73 15.34 0.66
CA SER A 163 3.60 14.44 0.35
C SER A 163 2.64 15.03 -0.69
N LYS A 164 2.72 16.34 -0.96
CA LYS A 164 1.80 17.02 -1.88
C LYS A 164 2.14 16.74 -3.34
N THR A 165 3.41 16.74 -3.68
CA THR A 165 3.87 16.52 -5.06
C THR A 165 3.47 15.15 -5.60
N PRO A 166 3.69 14.02 -4.89
CA PRO A 166 3.20 12.71 -5.32
C PRO A 166 1.69 12.66 -5.54
N PHE A 167 0.90 13.36 -4.70
CA PHE A 167 -0.55 13.45 -4.89
C PHE A 167 -0.92 14.10 -6.23
N TRP A 168 -0.30 15.22 -6.59
CA TRP A 168 -0.59 15.89 -7.86
C TRP A 168 -0.22 15.04 -9.08
N PHE A 169 0.89 14.31 -9.02
CA PHE A 169 1.25 13.36 -10.08
C PHE A 169 0.31 12.17 -10.15
N LEU A 170 -0.19 11.69 -9.03
CA LEU A 170 -1.21 10.65 -9.00
C LEU A 170 -2.54 11.13 -9.61
N LEU A 171 -2.96 12.36 -9.28
CA LEU A 171 -4.16 12.97 -9.87
C LEU A 171 -4.03 13.12 -11.39
N PHE A 172 -2.88 13.60 -11.85
CA PHE A 172 -2.58 13.69 -13.27
C PHE A 172 -2.59 12.31 -13.95
N SER A 173 -1.95 11.32 -13.32
CA SER A 173 -1.90 9.95 -13.83
C SER A 173 -3.30 9.35 -13.96
N ALA A 174 -4.15 9.53 -12.94
CA ALA A 174 -5.52 9.02 -12.93
C ALA A 174 -6.38 9.69 -14.02
N ALA A 175 -6.29 10.99 -14.18
CA ALA A 175 -7.00 11.72 -15.24
C ALA A 175 -6.54 11.27 -16.63
N LEU A 176 -5.24 11.16 -16.86
CA LEU A 176 -4.66 10.69 -18.11
C LEU A 176 -5.08 9.25 -18.42
N ASN A 177 -5.06 8.37 -17.38
CA ASN A 177 -5.49 6.99 -17.57
C ASN A 177 -6.95 6.88 -17.99
N ILE A 178 -7.90 7.58 -17.33
CA ILE A 178 -9.32 7.59 -17.71
C ILE A 178 -9.51 8.03 -19.16
N LEU A 179 -8.81 9.08 -19.58
CA LEU A 179 -8.87 9.56 -20.96
C LEU A 179 -8.33 8.53 -21.95
N LEU A 180 -7.21 7.88 -21.62
CA LEU A 180 -6.60 6.86 -22.45
C LEU A 180 -7.44 5.57 -22.49
N ASP A 181 -8.06 5.17 -21.38
CA ASP A 181 -8.99 4.04 -21.34
C ASP A 181 -10.13 4.23 -22.33
N LEU A 182 -10.79 5.39 -22.27
CA LEU A 182 -11.85 5.72 -23.20
C LEU A 182 -11.35 5.76 -24.66
N PHE A 183 -10.18 6.34 -24.91
CA PHE A 183 -9.58 6.40 -26.22
C PHE A 183 -9.20 5.01 -26.77
N CYS A 184 -8.49 4.20 -25.98
CA CYS A 184 -8.05 2.86 -26.38
C CYS A 184 -9.22 1.88 -26.56
N ILE A 185 -10.26 2.01 -25.74
CA ILE A 185 -11.43 1.12 -25.79
C ILE A 185 -12.41 1.56 -26.88
N LEU A 186 -12.77 2.86 -26.97
CA LEU A 186 -13.83 3.33 -27.84
C LEU A 186 -13.35 3.75 -29.25
N VAL A 187 -12.12 4.24 -29.37
CA VAL A 187 -11.59 4.74 -30.66
C VAL A 187 -10.70 3.71 -31.34
N LEU A 188 -9.81 3.05 -30.55
CA LEU A 188 -8.87 2.07 -31.11
C LEU A 188 -9.39 0.63 -31.09
N ASP A 189 -10.48 0.37 -30.37
CA ASP A 189 -11.09 -0.97 -30.17
C ASP A 189 -10.10 -2.04 -29.72
N TRP A 190 -9.19 -1.67 -28.80
CA TRP A 190 -8.17 -2.58 -28.29
C TRP A 190 -8.67 -3.45 -27.11
N GLY A 191 -9.94 -3.34 -26.77
CA GLY A 191 -10.56 -4.15 -25.71
C GLY A 191 -9.86 -4.06 -24.37
N VAL A 192 -9.73 -5.18 -23.66
CA VAL A 192 -9.11 -5.27 -22.33
C VAL A 192 -7.61 -4.93 -22.36
N ALA A 193 -6.92 -5.23 -23.46
CA ALA A 193 -5.53 -4.87 -23.64
C ALA A 193 -5.35 -3.34 -23.66
N GLY A 194 -6.32 -2.61 -24.22
CA GLY A 194 -6.34 -1.16 -24.22
C GLY A 194 -6.33 -0.54 -22.82
N ALA A 195 -7.13 -1.08 -21.90
CA ALA A 195 -7.15 -0.64 -20.51
C ALA A 195 -5.80 -0.87 -19.81
N ALA A 196 -5.17 -2.04 -20.01
CA ALA A 196 -3.84 -2.31 -19.47
C ALA A 196 -2.77 -1.35 -20.03
N ILE A 197 -2.78 -1.08 -21.35
CA ILE A 197 -1.86 -0.15 -22.01
C ILE A 197 -2.06 1.28 -21.47
N ALA A 198 -3.29 1.73 -21.33
CA ALA A 198 -3.61 3.05 -20.79
C ALA A 198 -3.05 3.24 -19.37
N THR A 199 -3.21 2.22 -18.52
CA THR A 199 -2.66 2.21 -17.15
C THR A 199 -1.14 2.29 -17.16
N VAL A 200 -0.46 1.44 -17.95
CA VAL A 200 1.00 1.41 -18.03
C VAL A 200 1.55 2.73 -18.58
N PHE A 201 0.93 3.25 -19.64
CA PHE A 201 1.38 4.49 -20.27
C PHE A 201 1.22 5.70 -19.33
N SER A 202 0.07 5.83 -18.65
CA SER A 202 -0.16 6.92 -17.69
C SER A 202 0.82 6.90 -16.53
N GLN A 203 1.17 5.71 -16.03
CA GLN A 203 2.19 5.52 -14.99
C GLN A 203 3.58 5.90 -15.52
N GLY A 204 3.93 5.48 -16.74
CA GLY A 204 5.20 5.82 -17.38
C GLY A 204 5.38 7.33 -17.57
N VAL A 205 4.38 8.02 -18.12
CA VAL A 205 4.38 9.48 -18.26
C VAL A 205 4.54 10.16 -16.90
N SER A 206 3.80 9.70 -15.89
CA SER A 206 3.88 10.25 -14.54
C SER A 206 5.25 10.02 -13.90
N ALA A 207 5.89 8.87 -14.15
CA ALA A 207 7.26 8.60 -13.68
C ALA A 207 8.27 9.58 -14.29
N VAL A 208 8.20 9.81 -15.60
CA VAL A 208 9.09 10.76 -16.31
C VAL A 208 8.89 12.19 -15.80
N LEU A 209 7.65 12.63 -15.67
CA LEU A 209 7.32 13.97 -15.16
C LEU A 209 7.76 14.13 -13.70
N CYS A 210 7.54 13.11 -12.86
CA CYS A 210 7.95 13.09 -11.46
C CYS A 210 9.47 13.18 -11.33
N TYR A 211 10.22 12.44 -12.15
CA TYR A 211 11.69 12.51 -12.19
C TYR A 211 12.17 13.89 -12.61
N GLY A 212 11.62 14.43 -13.70
CA GLY A 212 11.95 15.77 -14.18
C GLY A 212 11.68 16.86 -13.14
N TYR A 213 10.54 16.79 -12.46
CA TYR A 213 10.21 17.69 -11.36
C TYR A 213 11.20 17.55 -10.20
N MET A 214 11.47 16.32 -9.77
CA MET A 214 12.40 16.04 -8.67
C MET A 214 13.78 16.65 -8.93
N MET A 215 14.34 16.44 -10.14
CA MET A 215 15.66 16.96 -10.50
C MET A 215 15.72 18.48 -10.65
N ARG A 216 14.60 19.12 -11.03
CA ARG A 216 14.54 20.58 -11.18
C ARG A 216 14.30 21.30 -9.85
N ARG A 217 13.52 20.69 -8.96
CA ARG A 217 12.98 21.36 -7.77
C ARG A 217 13.82 21.19 -6.53
N PHE A 218 14.49 20.05 -6.39
CA PHE A 218 15.31 19.75 -5.22
C PHE A 218 16.78 19.89 -5.54
N ASP A 219 17.35 21.11 -5.32
CA ASP A 219 18.77 21.37 -5.55
C ASP A 219 19.69 20.45 -4.74
N ILE A 220 19.23 19.97 -3.57
CA ILE A 220 19.95 19.01 -2.73
C ILE A 220 20.22 17.65 -3.42
N LEU A 221 19.51 17.35 -4.52
CA LEU A 221 19.69 16.13 -5.31
C LEU A 221 20.73 16.29 -6.41
N ARG A 222 21.20 17.49 -6.67
CA ARG A 222 22.30 17.74 -7.62
C ARG A 222 23.60 17.25 -6.99
N GLY A 223 24.06 16.11 -7.44
CA GLY A 223 25.25 15.45 -6.93
C GLY A 223 26.38 15.34 -7.95
N THR A 224 27.54 14.92 -7.48
CA THR A 224 28.72 14.65 -8.32
C THR A 224 28.56 13.31 -9.07
N PRO A 225 29.29 13.10 -10.19
CA PRO A 225 29.29 11.82 -10.90
C PRO A 225 29.68 10.63 -10.01
N ASP A 226 30.54 10.84 -9.01
CA ASP A 226 30.97 9.79 -8.06
C ASP A 226 29.84 9.33 -7.12
N GLU A 227 28.87 10.16 -6.83
CA GLU A 227 27.70 9.80 -6.04
C GLU A 227 26.69 8.94 -6.82
N ARG A 228 26.83 8.86 -8.14
CA ARG A 228 25.99 8.04 -9.03
C ARG A 228 26.56 6.64 -9.27
N LYS A 229 27.79 6.35 -8.84
CA LYS A 229 28.40 5.03 -9.00
C LYS A 229 27.68 3.99 -8.16
N PHE A 230 27.54 2.79 -8.70
CA PHE A 230 26.98 1.66 -7.98
C PHE A 230 27.82 1.34 -6.74
N ASN A 231 27.15 1.12 -5.62
CA ASN A 231 27.78 0.73 -4.37
C ASN A 231 27.09 -0.51 -3.80
N GLY A 232 27.78 -1.65 -3.83
CA GLY A 232 27.21 -2.92 -3.39
C GLY A 232 26.83 -2.97 -1.90
N ALA A 233 27.53 -2.23 -1.03
CA ALA A 233 27.19 -2.18 0.39
C ALA A 233 25.86 -1.44 0.61
N LEU A 234 25.65 -0.33 -0.10
CA LEU A 234 24.37 0.41 -0.06
C LEU A 234 23.25 -0.40 -0.71
N ALA A 235 23.52 -1.08 -1.82
CA ALA A 235 22.57 -1.96 -2.48
C ALA A 235 22.10 -3.08 -1.54
N ARG A 236 23.04 -3.77 -0.86
CA ARG A 236 22.70 -4.81 0.13
C ARG A 236 21.84 -4.25 1.27
N ARG A 237 22.12 -3.04 1.75
CA ARG A 237 21.31 -2.41 2.79
C ARG A 237 19.91 -2.05 2.30
N LEU A 238 19.78 -1.54 1.08
CA LEU A 238 18.47 -1.26 0.46
C LEU A 238 17.66 -2.56 0.31
N MET A 239 18.28 -3.64 -0.19
CA MET A 239 17.62 -4.94 -0.32
C MET A 239 17.20 -5.51 1.04
N TYR A 240 18.06 -5.38 2.07
CA TYR A 240 17.76 -5.83 3.43
C TYR A 240 16.56 -5.10 4.06
N ILE A 241 16.32 -3.85 3.65
CA ILE A 241 15.17 -3.06 4.12
C ILE A 241 13.96 -3.22 3.19
N GLY A 242 14.15 -3.18 1.88
CA GLY A 242 13.09 -3.16 0.89
C GLY A 242 12.41 -4.51 0.69
N VAL A 243 13.19 -5.60 0.55
CA VAL A 243 12.62 -6.93 0.29
C VAL A 243 11.68 -7.39 1.42
N PRO A 244 12.03 -7.27 2.71
CA PRO A 244 11.08 -7.63 3.77
C PRO A 244 9.79 -6.81 3.74
N MET A 245 9.84 -5.52 3.35
CA MET A 245 8.64 -4.71 3.18
C MET A 245 7.80 -5.18 2.00
N GLY A 246 8.42 -5.54 0.88
CA GLY A 246 7.73 -6.14 -0.26
C GLY A 246 7.08 -7.47 0.12
N LEU A 247 7.82 -8.37 0.76
CA LEU A 247 7.30 -9.65 1.22
C LEU A 247 6.16 -9.52 2.23
N GLN A 248 6.18 -8.50 3.08
CA GLN A 248 5.09 -8.23 4.01
C GLN A 248 3.75 -8.05 3.28
N PHE A 249 3.72 -7.27 2.18
CA PHE A 249 2.50 -7.10 1.38
C PHE A 249 2.03 -8.42 0.78
N SER A 250 2.96 -9.20 0.22
CA SER A 250 2.64 -10.51 -0.36
C SER A 250 2.12 -11.50 0.68
N ILE A 251 2.74 -11.56 1.86
CA ILE A 251 2.33 -12.44 2.97
C ILE A 251 0.92 -12.06 3.47
N THR A 252 0.66 -10.77 3.64
CA THR A 252 -0.67 -10.28 4.05
C THR A 252 -1.73 -10.62 3.00
N ALA A 253 -1.38 -10.49 1.71
CA ALA A 253 -2.27 -10.87 0.60
C ALA A 253 -2.64 -12.35 0.62
N ILE A 254 -1.67 -13.26 0.87
CA ILE A 254 -1.93 -14.69 0.99
C ILE A 254 -2.94 -14.97 2.11
N GLY A 255 -2.77 -14.35 3.28
CA GLY A 255 -3.73 -14.48 4.38
C GLY A 255 -5.14 -14.02 4.00
N SER A 256 -5.26 -12.93 3.24
CA SER A 256 -6.55 -12.43 2.76
C SER A 256 -7.20 -13.35 1.74
N ILE A 257 -6.42 -13.97 0.84
CA ILE A 257 -6.90 -14.95 -0.13
C ILE A 257 -7.44 -16.20 0.58
N MET A 258 -6.78 -16.66 1.63
CA MET A 258 -7.26 -17.80 2.43
C MET A 258 -8.60 -17.52 3.10
N LEU A 259 -8.77 -16.32 3.68
CA LEU A 259 -10.04 -15.90 4.29
C LEU A 259 -11.14 -15.76 3.23
N GLN A 260 -10.82 -15.19 2.07
CA GLN A 260 -11.74 -15.09 0.94
C GLN A 260 -12.18 -16.48 0.44
N SER A 261 -11.24 -17.42 0.33
CA SER A 261 -11.52 -18.79 -0.09
C SER A 261 -12.47 -19.50 0.89
N ALA A 262 -12.24 -19.34 2.18
CA ALA A 262 -13.12 -19.88 3.21
C ALA A 262 -14.53 -19.24 3.16
N ASN A 263 -14.62 -17.94 2.91
CA ASN A 263 -15.89 -17.24 2.72
C ASN A 263 -16.64 -17.75 1.48
N ASN A 264 -15.93 -17.99 0.38
CA ASN A 264 -16.55 -18.50 -0.87
C ASN A 264 -17.23 -19.85 -0.66
N ALA A 265 -16.74 -20.68 0.26
CA ALA A 265 -17.35 -21.97 0.59
C ALA A 265 -18.69 -21.84 1.33
N LEU A 266 -19.02 -20.67 1.90
CA LEU A 266 -20.28 -20.43 2.63
C LEU A 266 -21.47 -20.09 1.70
N GLY A 267 -21.24 -19.86 0.42
CA GLY A 267 -22.27 -19.60 -0.57
C GLY A 267 -22.31 -18.16 -1.09
N THR A 268 -23.14 -17.92 -2.11
CA THR A 268 -23.15 -16.69 -2.89
C THR A 268 -23.59 -15.46 -2.10
N ALA A 269 -24.52 -15.59 -1.16
CA ALA A 269 -24.97 -14.49 -0.31
C ALA A 269 -23.83 -13.97 0.57
N CYS A 270 -23.09 -14.87 1.24
CA CYS A 270 -21.91 -14.49 2.05
C CYS A 270 -20.79 -13.84 1.19
N VAL A 271 -20.57 -14.33 -0.03
CA VAL A 271 -19.61 -13.74 -0.97
C VAL A 271 -20.01 -12.32 -1.35
N ALA A 272 -21.28 -12.09 -1.66
CA ALA A 272 -21.80 -10.77 -2.02
C ALA A 272 -21.68 -9.80 -0.83
N ALA A 273 -22.10 -10.23 0.36
CA ALA A 273 -22.02 -9.43 1.59
C ALA A 273 -20.56 -9.05 1.93
N PHE A 274 -19.66 -10.01 1.91
CA PHE A 274 -18.24 -9.79 2.17
C PHE A 274 -17.63 -8.82 1.15
N THR A 275 -17.93 -8.99 -0.14
CA THR A 275 -17.41 -8.15 -1.21
C THR A 275 -17.87 -6.70 -1.05
N ALA A 276 -19.16 -6.48 -0.80
CA ALA A 276 -19.72 -5.14 -0.56
C ALA A 276 -19.07 -4.49 0.69
N ALA A 277 -19.01 -5.25 1.79
CA ALA A 277 -18.41 -4.78 3.03
C ALA A 277 -16.93 -4.44 2.90
N MET A 278 -16.15 -5.25 2.18
CA MET A 278 -14.72 -5.00 1.92
C MET A 278 -14.50 -3.72 1.12
N ARG A 279 -15.33 -3.45 0.11
CA ARG A 279 -15.26 -2.19 -0.66
C ARG A 279 -15.47 -0.98 0.23
N ILE A 280 -16.49 -1.00 1.06
CA ILE A 280 -16.79 0.09 1.99
C ILE A 280 -15.65 0.23 3.02
N LYS A 281 -15.23 -0.87 3.64
CA LYS A 281 -14.15 -0.89 4.63
C LYS A 281 -12.86 -0.27 4.10
N MET A 282 -12.47 -0.55 2.85
CA MET A 282 -11.24 -0.02 2.25
C MET A 282 -11.19 1.52 2.26
N PHE A 283 -12.31 2.19 1.98
CA PHE A 283 -12.37 3.66 2.05
C PHE A 283 -12.12 4.18 3.49
N PHE A 284 -12.71 3.51 4.47
CA PHE A 284 -12.53 3.89 5.88
C PHE A 284 -11.17 3.48 6.47
N MET A 285 -10.44 2.57 5.84
CA MET A 285 -9.06 2.21 6.22
C MET A 285 -8.01 3.21 5.69
N CYS A 286 -8.27 3.89 4.57
CA CYS A 286 -7.31 4.82 3.94
C CYS A 286 -6.66 5.82 4.91
N PRO A 287 -7.39 6.47 5.86
CA PRO A 287 -6.76 7.40 6.81
C PRO A 287 -5.77 6.74 7.75
N LEU A 288 -6.05 5.51 8.20
CA LEU A 288 -5.16 4.76 9.11
C LEU A 288 -3.87 4.35 8.40
N GLU A 289 -3.96 3.89 7.15
CA GLU A 289 -2.80 3.57 6.32
C GLU A 289 -1.97 4.81 5.99
N SER A 290 -2.63 5.91 5.63
CA SER A 290 -1.97 7.18 5.33
C SER A 290 -1.22 7.73 6.53
N LEU A 291 -1.80 7.61 7.73
CA LEU A 291 -1.16 7.96 8.99
C LEU A 291 0.08 7.08 9.26
N GLY A 292 -0.02 5.78 8.96
CA GLY A 292 1.11 4.85 9.04
C GLY A 292 2.25 5.28 8.13
N ILE A 293 2.00 5.54 6.84
CA ILE A 293 3.02 6.00 5.88
C ILE A 293 3.67 7.31 6.36
N ALA A 294 2.89 8.24 6.89
CA ALA A 294 3.41 9.47 7.48
C ALA A 294 4.35 9.19 8.64
N MET A 295 4.01 8.21 9.50
CA MET A 295 4.85 7.80 10.62
C MET A 295 6.16 7.14 10.17
N ALA A 296 6.19 6.41 9.06
CA ALA A 296 7.43 5.88 8.52
C ALA A 296 8.41 6.99 8.14
N THR A 297 7.93 8.02 7.43
CA THR A 297 8.76 9.18 7.05
C THR A 297 9.18 10.01 8.27
N TYR A 298 8.24 10.32 9.16
CA TYR A 298 8.52 11.06 10.39
C TYR A 298 9.56 10.35 11.26
N THR A 299 9.41 9.04 11.44
CA THR A 299 10.35 8.22 12.20
C THR A 299 11.70 8.14 11.51
N GLY A 300 11.75 7.91 10.20
CA GLY A 300 12.99 7.83 9.43
C GLY A 300 13.83 9.11 9.58
N GLN A 301 13.22 10.27 9.41
CA GLN A 301 13.91 11.55 9.56
C GLN A 301 14.38 11.80 11.01
N ASN A 302 13.52 11.53 12.01
CA ASN A 302 13.89 11.72 13.43
C ASN A 302 14.91 10.69 13.92
N TYR A 303 14.90 9.48 13.37
CA TYR A 303 15.95 8.47 13.58
C TYR A 303 17.30 8.98 13.08
N GLY A 304 17.35 9.47 11.83
CA GLY A 304 18.57 10.04 11.26
C GLY A 304 19.09 11.24 12.04
N ALA A 305 18.19 12.08 12.55
CA ALA A 305 18.53 13.24 13.39
C ALA A 305 18.94 12.88 14.84
N GLY A 306 18.92 11.61 15.24
CA GLY A 306 19.24 11.18 16.61
C GLY A 306 18.24 11.64 17.67
N LYS A 307 16.96 11.81 17.31
CA LYS A 307 15.89 12.35 18.18
C LYS A 307 14.83 11.32 18.55
N PRO A 308 15.14 10.26 19.33
CA PRO A 308 14.20 9.20 19.67
C PRO A 308 12.97 9.69 20.46
N GLU A 309 13.10 10.74 21.27
CA GLU A 309 11.97 11.29 22.01
C GLU A 309 10.89 11.86 21.07
N ARG A 310 11.30 12.41 19.92
CA ARG A 310 10.36 12.86 18.90
C ARG A 310 9.61 11.70 18.25
N ILE A 311 10.27 10.55 18.06
CA ILE A 311 9.62 9.34 17.58
C ILE A 311 8.50 8.92 18.54
N TRP A 312 8.77 8.89 19.84
CA TRP A 312 7.76 8.61 20.87
C TRP A 312 6.61 9.63 20.88
N MET A 313 6.95 10.92 20.75
CA MET A 313 5.94 11.98 20.64
C MET A 313 5.07 11.77 19.39
N GLY A 314 5.66 11.40 18.26
CA GLY A 314 4.93 11.08 17.02
C GLY A 314 3.95 9.93 17.22
N VAL A 315 4.36 8.85 17.89
CA VAL A 315 3.48 7.71 18.20
C VAL A 315 2.29 8.16 19.07
N LYS A 316 2.52 8.95 20.13
CA LYS A 316 1.44 9.47 20.98
C LYS A 316 0.44 10.35 20.21
N VAL A 317 0.96 11.26 19.40
CA VAL A 317 0.15 12.18 18.59
C VAL A 317 -0.66 11.41 17.55
N SER A 318 -0.03 10.46 16.88
CA SER A 318 -0.71 9.62 15.89
C SER A 318 -1.77 8.73 16.53
N ALA A 319 -1.53 8.20 17.74
CA ALA A 319 -2.52 7.45 18.49
C ALA A 319 -3.74 8.32 18.86
N LEU A 320 -3.51 9.58 19.25
CA LEU A 320 -4.61 10.52 19.52
C LEU A 320 -5.41 10.82 18.24
N MET A 321 -4.73 11.09 17.12
CA MET A 321 -5.40 11.33 15.82
C MET A 321 -6.22 10.11 15.40
N MET A 322 -5.69 8.91 15.60
CA MET A 322 -6.36 7.64 15.29
C MET A 322 -7.60 7.45 16.15
N ILE A 323 -7.55 7.73 17.45
CA ILE A 323 -8.70 7.60 18.36
C ILE A 323 -9.82 8.57 17.95
N ILE A 324 -9.48 9.82 17.63
CA ILE A 324 -10.45 10.83 17.16
C ILE A 324 -11.10 10.37 15.86
N TYR A 325 -10.30 9.90 14.91
CA TYR A 325 -10.80 9.37 13.64
C TYR A 325 -11.70 8.14 13.85
N TRP A 326 -11.26 7.20 14.70
CA TRP A 326 -12.05 6.02 15.03
C TRP A 326 -13.40 6.38 15.65
N ALA A 327 -13.43 7.26 16.62
CA ALA A 327 -14.70 7.67 17.25
C ALA A 327 -15.68 8.24 16.21
N PHE A 328 -15.20 9.08 15.30
CA PHE A 328 -16.00 9.58 14.18
C PHE A 328 -16.49 8.43 13.28
N THR A 329 -15.59 7.57 12.81
CA THR A 329 -15.92 6.46 11.89
C THR A 329 -16.84 5.43 12.55
N PHE A 330 -16.64 5.17 13.84
CA PHE A 330 -17.51 4.30 14.63
C PHE A 330 -18.96 4.81 14.65
N CYS A 331 -19.16 6.09 14.95
CA CYS A 331 -20.50 6.69 14.89
C CYS A 331 -21.10 6.63 13.48
N VAL A 332 -20.31 6.96 12.45
CA VAL A 332 -20.77 6.96 11.05
C VAL A 332 -21.19 5.56 10.60
N LEU A 333 -20.39 4.53 10.89
CA LEU A 333 -20.70 3.16 10.45
C LEU A 333 -21.72 2.46 11.34
N MET A 334 -21.77 2.76 12.65
CA MET A 334 -22.82 2.20 13.51
C MET A 334 -24.21 2.70 13.15
N LEU A 335 -24.33 3.95 12.69
CA LEU A 335 -25.61 4.55 12.31
C LEU A 335 -25.92 4.42 10.82
N GLY A 336 -24.91 4.34 9.97
CA GLY A 336 -25.04 4.44 8.51
C GLY A 336 -24.59 3.23 7.71
N ALA A 337 -24.15 2.12 8.32
CA ALA A 337 -23.64 0.97 7.59
C ALA A 337 -24.60 0.45 6.53
N ARG A 338 -25.90 0.40 6.85
CA ARG A 338 -26.96 -0.01 5.91
C ARG A 338 -27.06 0.94 4.71
N THR A 339 -26.93 2.24 4.92
CA THR A 339 -26.96 3.24 3.84
C THR A 339 -25.77 3.08 2.90
N PHE A 340 -24.59 2.82 3.45
CA PHE A 340 -23.40 2.52 2.62
C PHE A 340 -23.53 1.18 1.90
N ALA A 341 -24.14 0.16 2.54
CA ALA A 341 -24.37 -1.15 1.92
C ALA A 341 -25.29 -1.03 0.69
N LEU A 342 -26.32 -0.17 0.75
CA LEU A 342 -27.25 0.09 -0.36
C LEU A 342 -26.57 0.69 -1.60
N LEU A 343 -25.33 1.18 -1.52
CA LEU A 343 -24.56 1.59 -2.70
C LEU A 343 -24.10 0.40 -3.55
N PHE A 344 -24.07 -0.81 -2.99
CA PHE A 344 -23.51 -2.00 -3.62
C PHE A 344 -24.50 -3.17 -3.67
N VAL A 345 -25.54 -3.14 -2.84
CA VAL A 345 -26.52 -4.23 -2.67
C VAL A 345 -27.93 -3.66 -2.84
N GLU A 346 -28.79 -4.38 -3.55
CA GLU A 346 -30.18 -3.98 -3.73
C GLU A 346 -30.99 -4.03 -2.41
N ALA A 347 -31.93 -3.13 -2.26
CA ALA A 347 -32.76 -3.04 -1.05
C ALA A 347 -33.62 -4.28 -0.78
N SER A 348 -33.88 -5.08 -1.81
CA SER A 348 -34.60 -6.37 -1.76
C SER A 348 -33.81 -7.50 -1.08
N GLU A 349 -32.45 -7.42 -1.11
CA GLU A 349 -31.55 -8.45 -0.61
C GLU A 349 -31.25 -8.25 0.90
N LEU A 350 -32.27 -8.48 1.73
CA LEU A 350 -32.24 -8.18 3.17
C LEU A 350 -31.16 -8.96 3.92
N GLU A 351 -30.91 -10.20 3.56
CA GLU A 351 -29.90 -11.07 4.19
C GLU A 351 -28.50 -10.53 3.90
N ILE A 352 -28.20 -10.21 2.63
CA ILE A 352 -26.90 -9.66 2.21
C ILE A 352 -26.65 -8.31 2.88
N LEU A 353 -27.67 -7.46 2.99
CA LEU A 353 -27.56 -6.18 3.68
C LEU A 353 -27.23 -6.35 5.16
N LYS A 354 -27.91 -7.29 5.85
CA LYS A 354 -27.67 -7.59 7.26
C LYS A 354 -26.26 -8.12 7.52
N ASP A 355 -25.78 -9.01 6.66
CA ASP A 355 -24.45 -9.59 6.76
C ASP A 355 -23.36 -8.54 6.45
N THR A 356 -23.60 -7.66 5.47
CA THR A 356 -22.72 -6.51 5.17
C THR A 356 -22.64 -5.56 6.37
N GLU A 357 -23.77 -5.24 6.99
CA GLU A 357 -23.87 -4.38 8.17
C GLU A 357 -23.13 -5.01 9.36
N LEU A 358 -23.33 -6.30 9.62
CA LEU A 358 -22.65 -7.05 10.68
C LEU A 358 -21.13 -6.98 10.50
N PHE A 359 -20.64 -7.24 9.28
CA PHE A 359 -19.21 -7.16 8.98
C PHE A 359 -18.61 -5.79 9.25
N LEU A 360 -19.31 -4.72 8.83
CA LEU A 360 -18.86 -3.34 9.02
C LEU A 360 -18.85 -2.95 10.50
N HIS A 361 -19.88 -3.33 11.28
CA HIS A 361 -19.96 -3.06 12.71
C HIS A 361 -18.82 -3.75 13.49
N ILE A 362 -18.56 -5.02 13.19
CA ILE A 362 -17.45 -5.75 13.79
C ILE A 362 -16.11 -5.10 13.39
N SER A 363 -15.89 -4.85 12.10
CA SER A 363 -14.64 -4.28 11.61
C SER A 363 -14.33 -2.92 12.24
N VAL A 364 -15.31 -1.99 12.29
CA VAL A 364 -15.08 -0.64 12.84
C VAL A 364 -14.82 -0.67 14.35
N SER A 365 -15.39 -1.64 15.07
CA SER A 365 -15.12 -1.81 16.50
C SER A 365 -13.66 -2.13 16.78
N PHE A 366 -12.96 -2.77 15.85
CA PHE A 366 -11.54 -3.11 15.95
C PHE A 366 -10.59 -2.15 15.22
N PHE A 367 -11.07 -1.07 14.65
CA PHE A 367 -10.20 -0.05 14.01
C PHE A 367 -9.15 0.56 14.96
N PRO A 368 -9.36 0.71 16.28
CA PRO A 368 -8.28 1.11 17.19
C PRO A 368 -7.10 0.15 17.16
N VAL A 369 -7.35 -1.15 17.04
CA VAL A 369 -6.31 -2.18 16.94
C VAL A 369 -5.58 -2.05 15.60
N LEU A 370 -6.31 -1.88 14.49
CA LEU A 370 -5.74 -1.64 13.17
C LEU A 370 -4.90 -0.34 13.14
N GLY A 371 -5.41 0.74 13.71
CA GLY A 371 -4.69 2.00 13.78
C GLY A 371 -3.39 1.89 14.58
N LEU A 372 -3.42 1.21 15.72
CA LEU A 372 -2.24 0.93 16.52
C LEU A 372 -1.22 0.06 15.75
N LEU A 373 -1.72 -0.96 15.04
CA LEU A 373 -0.92 -1.79 14.15
C LEU A 373 -0.19 -0.95 13.10
N CYS A 374 -0.91 -0.09 12.38
CA CYS A 374 -0.33 0.80 11.37
C CYS A 374 0.73 1.72 11.98
N ILE A 375 0.43 2.40 13.08
CA ILE A 375 1.36 3.33 13.73
C ILE A 375 2.64 2.61 14.15
N LEU A 376 2.54 1.49 14.85
CA LEU A 376 3.72 0.76 15.36
C LEU A 376 4.53 0.12 14.23
N ARG A 377 3.87 -0.54 13.27
CA ARG A 377 4.52 -1.19 12.13
C ARG A 377 5.35 -0.19 11.32
N TYR A 378 4.74 0.89 10.90
CA TYR A 378 5.41 1.91 10.09
C TYR A 378 6.47 2.69 10.88
N THR A 379 6.31 2.85 12.19
CA THR A 379 7.36 3.40 13.06
C THR A 379 8.58 2.46 13.12
N ILE A 380 8.36 1.16 13.30
CA ILE A 380 9.44 0.16 13.30
C ILE A 380 10.14 0.12 11.94
N GLN A 381 9.37 0.18 10.84
CA GLN A 381 9.92 0.27 9.48
C GLN A 381 10.77 1.53 9.29
N GLY A 382 10.25 2.70 9.67
CA GLY A 382 10.98 3.98 9.57
C GLY A 382 12.29 4.01 10.36
N ALA A 383 12.36 3.28 11.46
CA ALA A 383 13.60 3.06 12.21
C ALA A 383 14.57 2.06 11.51
N GLY A 384 14.15 1.40 10.42
CA GLY A 384 14.97 0.47 9.64
C GLY A 384 14.92 -0.99 10.09
N TYR A 385 13.98 -1.36 10.99
CA TYR A 385 13.79 -2.74 11.47
C TYR A 385 12.68 -3.46 10.69
N THR A 386 12.78 -3.46 9.37
CA THR A 386 11.72 -3.97 8.47
C THR A 386 11.46 -5.46 8.60
N ASN A 387 12.44 -6.26 9.03
CA ASN A 387 12.24 -7.68 9.31
C ASN A 387 11.23 -7.91 10.44
N LEU A 388 11.24 -7.07 11.50
CA LEU A 388 10.24 -7.16 12.58
C LEU A 388 8.84 -6.80 12.06
N ALA A 389 8.75 -5.80 11.19
CA ALA A 389 7.49 -5.44 10.57
C ALA A 389 6.97 -6.56 9.64
N MET A 390 7.85 -7.23 8.89
CA MET A 390 7.48 -8.39 8.08
C MET A 390 6.94 -9.54 8.93
N LEU A 391 7.56 -9.84 10.06
CA LEU A 391 7.09 -10.87 10.99
C LEU A 391 5.70 -10.59 11.55
N SER A 392 5.32 -9.31 11.71
CA SER A 392 3.93 -8.97 12.07
C SER A 392 2.95 -9.35 10.96
N GLY A 393 3.34 -9.24 9.68
CA GLY A 393 2.55 -9.73 8.56
C GLY A 393 2.39 -11.25 8.56
N VAL A 394 3.44 -11.98 8.96
CA VAL A 394 3.35 -13.43 9.16
C VAL A 394 2.35 -13.77 10.27
N SER A 395 2.36 -13.03 11.38
CA SER A 395 1.38 -13.22 12.46
C SER A 395 -0.06 -12.99 11.98
N GLU A 396 -0.30 -11.97 11.14
CA GLU A 396 -1.60 -11.73 10.52
C GLU A 396 -2.02 -12.90 9.61
N MET A 397 -1.11 -13.36 8.76
CA MET A 397 -1.37 -14.48 7.86
C MET A 397 -1.75 -15.74 8.65
N ILE A 398 -0.97 -16.10 9.66
CA ILE A 398 -1.24 -17.27 10.51
C ILE A 398 -2.61 -17.15 11.16
N ALA A 399 -2.94 -15.99 11.74
CA ALA A 399 -4.24 -15.78 12.37
C ALA A 399 -5.41 -15.95 11.38
N ARG A 400 -5.31 -15.36 10.17
CA ARG A 400 -6.33 -15.55 9.12
C ARG A 400 -6.46 -17.00 8.67
N VAL A 401 -5.34 -17.71 8.51
CA VAL A 401 -5.35 -19.15 8.15
C VAL A 401 -6.03 -19.97 9.24
N LEU A 402 -5.72 -19.74 10.51
CA LEU A 402 -6.34 -20.45 11.64
C LEU A 402 -7.86 -20.16 11.70
N VAL A 403 -8.27 -18.90 11.54
CA VAL A 403 -9.70 -18.55 11.47
C VAL A 403 -10.38 -19.25 10.30
N SER A 404 -9.76 -19.24 9.11
CA SER A 404 -10.31 -19.85 7.90
C SER A 404 -10.46 -21.36 8.04
N LEU A 405 -9.51 -22.06 8.65
CA LEU A 405 -9.51 -23.51 8.76
C LEU A 405 -10.39 -24.06 9.92
N TYR A 406 -10.44 -23.34 11.05
CA TYR A 406 -11.07 -23.83 12.25
C TYR A 406 -12.34 -23.07 12.64
N ALA A 407 -12.31 -21.73 12.57
CA ALA A 407 -13.44 -20.93 13.03
C ALA A 407 -14.55 -20.84 11.97
N VAL A 408 -14.22 -20.67 10.68
CA VAL A 408 -15.22 -20.55 9.62
C VAL A 408 -16.08 -21.81 9.49
N PRO A 409 -15.54 -23.06 9.52
CA PRO A 409 -16.38 -24.26 9.49
C PRO A 409 -17.31 -24.39 10.71
N ALA A 410 -16.93 -23.84 11.88
CA ALA A 410 -17.71 -23.94 13.11
C ALA A 410 -18.77 -22.83 13.26
N PHE A 411 -18.46 -21.61 12.85
CA PHE A 411 -19.26 -20.41 13.12
C PHE A 411 -19.73 -19.68 11.86
N GLY A 412 -19.43 -20.19 10.66
CA GLY A 412 -19.85 -19.63 9.39
C GLY A 412 -19.39 -18.19 9.16
N TYR A 413 -20.29 -17.35 8.63
CA TYR A 413 -20.00 -15.98 8.24
C TYR A 413 -19.55 -15.08 9.41
N LEU A 414 -20.04 -15.36 10.62
CA LEU A 414 -19.58 -14.62 11.81
C LEU A 414 -18.07 -14.74 12.02
N ALA A 415 -17.49 -15.93 11.81
CA ALA A 415 -16.06 -16.12 11.89
C ALA A 415 -15.29 -15.37 10.79
N VAL A 416 -15.86 -15.27 9.59
CA VAL A 416 -15.29 -14.45 8.50
C VAL A 416 -15.20 -12.99 8.93
N CYS A 417 -16.24 -12.45 9.59
CA CYS A 417 -16.24 -11.07 10.11
C CYS A 417 -15.14 -10.82 11.13
N PHE A 418 -14.74 -11.83 11.91
CA PHE A 418 -13.63 -11.75 12.87
C PHE A 418 -12.26 -12.09 12.27
N GLY A 419 -12.16 -12.45 10.99
CA GLY A 419 -10.91 -12.83 10.32
C GLY A 419 -9.86 -11.73 10.36
N ASP A 420 -10.22 -10.51 9.98
CA ASP A 420 -9.33 -9.34 10.03
C ASP A 420 -9.08 -8.85 11.47
N PRO A 421 -10.09 -8.68 12.33
CA PRO A 421 -9.87 -8.32 13.74
C PRO A 421 -8.88 -9.22 14.47
N THR A 422 -9.00 -10.54 14.35
CA THR A 422 -8.04 -11.50 14.96
C THR A 422 -6.63 -11.35 14.40
N ALA A 423 -6.50 -11.12 13.09
CA ALA A 423 -5.21 -10.88 12.46
C ALA A 423 -4.56 -9.59 13.00
N TRP A 424 -5.32 -8.51 13.14
CA TRP A 424 -4.82 -7.25 13.70
C TRP A 424 -4.39 -7.39 15.16
N ILE A 425 -5.16 -8.12 15.98
CA ILE A 425 -4.80 -8.42 17.37
C ILE A 425 -3.49 -9.20 17.42
N ALA A 426 -3.36 -10.27 16.62
CA ALA A 426 -2.14 -11.08 16.58
C ALA A 426 -0.91 -10.25 16.20
N ALA A 427 -1.05 -9.36 15.20
CA ALA A 427 0.02 -8.46 14.79
C ALA A 427 0.39 -7.45 15.88
N VAL A 428 -0.59 -6.85 16.58
CA VAL A 428 -0.34 -5.88 17.66
C VAL A 428 0.34 -6.53 18.84
N LEU A 429 -0.06 -7.76 19.21
CA LEU A 429 0.59 -8.53 20.28
C LEU A 429 2.08 -8.76 19.99
N PHE A 430 2.46 -8.91 18.72
CA PHE A 430 3.86 -8.99 18.30
C PHE A 430 4.53 -7.61 18.22
N LEU A 431 3.84 -6.59 17.68
CA LEU A 431 4.41 -5.28 17.41
C LEU A 431 4.68 -4.45 18.66
N VAL A 432 3.89 -4.61 19.74
CA VAL A 432 4.09 -3.86 20.98
C VAL A 432 5.44 -4.20 21.63
N PRO A 433 5.78 -5.47 21.89
CA PRO A 433 7.11 -5.83 22.41
C PRO A 433 8.23 -5.47 21.42
N ALA A 434 8.01 -5.66 20.12
CA ALA A 434 8.98 -5.29 19.08
C ALA A 434 9.29 -3.78 19.10
N PHE A 435 8.26 -2.94 19.22
CA PHE A 435 8.43 -1.50 19.33
C PHE A 435 9.18 -1.09 20.60
N ILE A 436 8.85 -1.67 21.75
CA ILE A 436 9.55 -1.42 23.04
C ILE A 436 11.03 -1.79 22.89
N PHE A 437 11.34 -2.93 22.28
CA PHE A 437 12.72 -3.35 22.01
C PHE A 437 13.46 -2.33 21.13
N VAL A 438 12.86 -1.94 19.99
CA VAL A 438 13.45 -0.96 19.05
C VAL A 438 13.65 0.36 19.77
N TYR A 439 12.66 0.88 20.46
CA TYR A 439 12.73 2.17 21.14
C TYR A 439 13.82 2.19 22.24
N ARG A 440 13.91 1.15 23.06
CA ARG A 440 15.00 1.03 24.06
C ARG A 440 16.38 1.01 23.40
N ARG A 441 16.52 0.34 22.25
CA ARG A 441 17.78 0.32 21.49
C ARG A 441 18.14 1.71 20.96
N LEU A 442 17.18 2.48 20.47
CA LEU A 442 17.38 3.86 20.02
C LEU A 442 17.87 4.77 21.16
N LEU A 443 17.30 4.63 22.34
CA LEU A 443 17.72 5.39 23.53
C LEU A 443 19.16 5.05 23.97
N ARG A 444 19.58 3.77 23.86
CA ARG A 444 20.95 3.34 24.16
C ARG A 444 21.95 3.97 23.17
N MET A 445 21.71 3.82 21.88
CA MET A 445 22.57 4.41 20.82
C MET A 445 22.77 5.91 21.01
N ARG A 446 21.74 6.64 21.41
CA ARG A 446 21.85 8.07 21.70
C ARG A 446 22.71 8.38 22.91
N ARG A 447 22.65 7.55 23.95
CA ARG A 447 23.51 7.72 25.14
C ARG A 447 24.97 7.53 24.80
N GLU A 448 25.28 6.50 23.99
CA GLU A 448 26.63 6.20 23.51
C GLU A 448 27.23 7.30 22.63
N GLN A 449 26.41 8.03 21.86
CA GLN A 449 26.85 9.18 21.04
C GLN A 449 27.07 10.46 21.85
N ARG A 450 26.64 10.53 23.10
CA ARG A 450 26.80 11.69 24.00
C ARG A 450 28.01 11.56 24.94
N VAL A 451 28.56 10.38 25.08
CA VAL A 451 29.81 10.08 25.75
C VAL A 451 30.95 10.12 24.75
#